data_ec531de3b0dbd5694b80c867870df363
#
_entry.id   ec531de3b0dbd5694b80c867870df363
#
_cell.length_a   1.000
_cell.length_b   1.000
_cell.length_c   1.000
_cell.angle_alpha   90.00
_cell.angle_beta   90.00
_cell.angle_gamma   90.00
#
_symmetry.space_group_name_H-M   'P 1'
#
loop_
_entity.id
_entity.type
_entity.pdbx_description
1 polymer ?
#
loop_
_entity_poly.entity_id
_entity_poly.type
_entity_poly.pdbx_seq_one_letter_code
_entity_poly.pdbx_strand_id
1 'polypeptide(L)'
;MKRVYLSVRLKNYEDALSLIGARCVETPREADLLLLPGGGDVHPRFYGRALGGAADIDEARDGRELALVDEFLRAGKPVVGICRGLQLLNVYFGGTLHQHILGHAQVCGRDRLHVVHAAPGLLRTLYGARFTVNSAHHQAVGTLGEELQVLACAPDGTVEAIAHESLPVFAVQWHPERLCGAFTRSEAVDGAKLLSALLR
;
A
#
# COMPACT_ATOMS: atom_id res chain seq x y z
N MET A 1 0.00 21.16 -8.60
CA MET A 1 -0.90 20.00 -8.35
C MET A 1 -0.19 18.74 -8.78
N LYS A 2 0.06 17.80 -7.87
CA LYS A 2 0.77 16.55 -8.16
C LYS A 2 -0.08 15.67 -9.09
N ARG A 3 0.55 15.11 -10.11
CA ARG A 3 -0.08 14.23 -11.10
C ARG A 3 0.20 12.78 -10.73
N VAL A 4 -0.84 12.00 -10.48
CA VAL A 4 -0.74 10.62 -10.02
C VAL A 4 -1.26 9.67 -11.09
N TYR A 5 -0.47 8.67 -11.46
CA TYR A 5 -0.96 7.57 -12.25
C TYR A 5 -1.42 6.44 -11.31
N LEU A 6 -2.71 6.12 -11.37
CA LEU A 6 -3.27 4.94 -10.71
C LEU A 6 -3.14 3.75 -11.66
N SER A 7 -2.45 2.69 -11.24
CA SER A 7 -2.31 1.47 -12.06
C SER A 7 -3.66 0.80 -12.38
N VAL A 8 -4.64 1.00 -11.50
CA VAL A 8 -6.06 0.66 -11.68
C VAL A 8 -6.91 1.83 -11.19
N ARG A 9 -7.81 2.31 -12.03
CA ARG A 9 -8.74 3.41 -11.69
C ARG A 9 -9.81 2.91 -10.74
N LEU A 10 -9.82 3.45 -9.52
CA LEU A 10 -10.79 3.14 -8.46
C LEU A 10 -11.31 4.44 -7.86
N LYS A 11 -12.62 4.61 -7.85
CA LYS A 11 -13.30 5.85 -7.45
C LYS A 11 -12.90 6.36 -6.07
N ASN A 12 -12.78 5.48 -5.08
CA ASN A 12 -12.37 5.85 -3.71
C ASN A 12 -10.95 6.43 -3.65
N TYR A 13 -10.03 5.93 -4.49
CA TYR A 13 -8.68 6.49 -4.60
C TYR A 13 -8.68 7.85 -5.30
N GLU A 14 -9.44 7.98 -6.39
CA GLU A 14 -9.59 9.26 -7.10
C GLU A 14 -10.19 10.35 -6.20
N ASP A 15 -11.21 10.00 -5.42
CA ASP A 15 -11.82 10.92 -4.46
C ASP A 15 -10.84 11.34 -3.36
N ALA A 16 -10.08 10.39 -2.81
CA ALA A 16 -9.06 10.67 -1.80
C ALA A 16 -7.94 11.57 -2.35
N LEU A 17 -7.48 11.32 -3.59
CA LEU A 17 -6.47 12.15 -4.27
C LEU A 17 -7.01 13.56 -4.54
N SER A 18 -8.24 13.68 -5.01
CA SER A 18 -8.90 14.98 -5.23
C SER A 18 -9.02 15.78 -3.94
N LEU A 19 -9.37 15.13 -2.82
CA LEU A 19 -9.49 15.76 -1.51
C LEU A 19 -8.19 16.46 -1.07
N ILE A 20 -7.04 15.89 -1.41
CA ILE A 20 -5.72 16.45 -1.05
C ILE A 20 -5.10 17.33 -2.16
N GLY A 21 -5.88 17.68 -3.19
CA GLY A 21 -5.43 18.55 -4.28
C GLY A 21 -4.48 17.88 -5.28
N ALA A 22 -4.46 16.55 -5.36
CA ALA A 22 -3.80 15.81 -6.42
C ALA A 22 -4.79 15.48 -7.55
N ARG A 23 -4.28 15.12 -8.72
CA ARG A 23 -5.13 14.68 -9.85
C ARG A 23 -4.62 13.38 -10.46
N CYS A 24 -5.53 12.52 -10.86
CA CYS A 24 -5.20 11.36 -11.67
C CYS A 24 -4.92 11.78 -13.12
N VAL A 25 -3.95 11.12 -13.75
CA VAL A 25 -3.62 11.25 -15.16
C VAL A 25 -3.87 9.96 -15.90
N GLU A 26 -4.05 10.04 -17.22
CA GLU A 26 -4.44 8.89 -18.06
C GLU A 26 -3.24 8.03 -18.47
N THR A 27 -2.06 8.60 -18.54
CA THR A 27 -0.85 7.90 -18.97
C THR A 27 0.28 7.96 -17.94
N PRO A 28 1.13 6.91 -17.82
CA PRO A 28 2.28 6.91 -16.93
C PRO A 28 3.25 8.06 -17.20
N ARG A 29 3.42 8.45 -18.47
CA ARG A 29 4.35 9.53 -18.88
C ARG A 29 4.00 10.88 -18.27
N GLU A 30 2.71 11.19 -18.13
CA GLU A 30 2.23 12.44 -17.55
C GLU A 30 2.38 12.51 -16.04
N ALA A 31 2.61 11.38 -15.38
CA ALA A 31 2.60 11.28 -13.94
C ALA A 31 3.91 11.73 -13.30
N ASP A 32 3.78 12.29 -12.12
CA ASP A 32 4.88 12.61 -11.21
C ASP A 32 5.10 11.46 -10.20
N LEU A 33 4.12 10.55 -10.05
CA LEU A 33 4.11 9.46 -9.09
C LEU A 33 3.22 8.31 -9.57
N LEU A 34 3.63 7.07 -9.30
CA LEU A 34 2.81 5.86 -9.44
C LEU A 34 2.14 5.52 -8.11
N LEU A 35 0.84 5.28 -8.12
CA LEU A 35 0.11 4.71 -7.00
C LEU A 35 -0.45 3.33 -7.38
N LEU A 36 -0.02 2.32 -6.63
CA LEU A 36 -0.50 0.94 -6.72
C LEU A 36 -1.61 0.74 -5.70
N PRO A 37 -2.87 0.62 -6.12
CA PRO A 37 -4.00 0.48 -5.20
C PRO A 37 -4.16 -0.96 -4.69
N GLY A 38 -5.04 -1.14 -3.72
CA GLY A 38 -5.50 -2.44 -3.24
C GLY A 38 -6.20 -3.27 -4.31
N GLY A 39 -6.57 -4.49 -3.96
CA GLY A 39 -7.25 -5.44 -4.85
C GLY A 39 -7.09 -6.87 -4.39
N GLY A 40 -7.35 -7.80 -5.29
CA GLY A 40 -7.13 -9.24 -5.06
C GLY A 40 -5.64 -9.58 -4.90
N ASP A 41 -5.34 -10.83 -4.67
CA ASP A 41 -4.00 -11.26 -4.26
C ASP A 41 -2.98 -11.28 -5.40
N VAL A 42 -1.71 -11.07 -5.04
CA VAL A 42 -0.58 -11.26 -5.97
C VAL A 42 -0.38 -12.75 -6.22
N HIS A 43 -0.25 -13.15 -7.49
CA HIS A 43 -0.06 -14.55 -7.86
C HIS A 43 1.24 -15.12 -7.26
N PRO A 44 1.18 -16.26 -6.52
CA PRO A 44 2.32 -16.82 -5.81
C PRO A 44 3.54 -17.15 -6.67
N ARG A 45 3.38 -17.34 -7.98
CA ARG A 45 4.50 -17.57 -8.89
C ARG A 45 5.51 -16.43 -8.90
N PHE A 46 5.07 -15.17 -8.68
CA PHE A 46 5.95 -14.01 -8.68
C PHE A 46 6.88 -13.95 -7.47
N TYR A 47 6.61 -14.75 -6.42
CA TYR A 47 7.48 -14.89 -5.26
C TYR A 47 7.87 -16.36 -4.99
N GLY A 48 7.87 -17.20 -6.06
CA GLY A 48 8.43 -18.55 -6.04
C GLY A 48 7.65 -19.52 -5.14
N ARG A 49 6.34 -19.36 -5.00
CA ARG A 49 5.48 -20.24 -4.18
C ARG A 49 4.39 -20.90 -5.01
N ALA A 50 3.98 -22.10 -4.58
CA ALA A 50 2.77 -22.75 -5.10
C ALA A 50 1.53 -22.00 -4.59
N LEU A 51 0.43 -22.12 -5.32
CA LEU A 51 -0.87 -21.60 -4.89
C LEU A 51 -1.34 -22.36 -3.64
N GLY A 52 -1.58 -21.66 -2.54
CA GLY A 52 -1.90 -22.27 -1.24
C GLY A 52 -2.79 -21.39 -0.35
N GLY A 53 -3.64 -20.53 -0.94
CA GLY A 53 -4.56 -19.68 -0.18
C GLY A 53 -4.80 -18.30 -0.79
N ALA A 54 -4.04 -17.93 -1.83
CA ALA A 54 -4.29 -16.70 -2.58
C ALA A 54 -5.58 -16.80 -3.39
N ALA A 55 -6.34 -15.70 -3.43
CA ALA A 55 -7.66 -15.59 -4.06
C ALA A 55 -7.78 -14.32 -4.91
N ASP A 56 -8.79 -14.30 -5.79
CA ASP A 56 -9.09 -13.15 -6.65
C ASP A 56 -7.87 -12.64 -7.47
N ILE A 57 -7.06 -13.57 -7.94
CA ILE A 57 -5.80 -13.30 -8.62
C ILE A 57 -6.04 -12.74 -10.03
N ASP A 58 -5.37 -11.62 -10.35
CA ASP A 58 -5.25 -11.09 -11.71
C ASP A 58 -3.75 -11.05 -12.10
N GLU A 59 -3.28 -12.15 -12.66
CA GLU A 59 -1.88 -12.31 -13.06
C GLU A 59 -1.44 -11.31 -14.15
N ALA A 60 -2.36 -10.92 -15.03
CA ALA A 60 -2.07 -9.91 -16.04
C ALA A 60 -1.87 -8.53 -15.41
N ARG A 61 -2.63 -8.20 -14.37
CA ARG A 61 -2.44 -7.01 -13.55
C ARG A 61 -1.10 -7.05 -12.81
N ASP A 62 -0.75 -8.19 -12.21
CA ASP A 62 0.54 -8.36 -11.51
C ASP A 62 1.71 -8.02 -12.45
N GLY A 63 1.74 -8.62 -13.65
CA GLY A 63 2.80 -8.37 -14.62
C GLY A 63 2.85 -6.91 -15.10
N ARG A 64 1.70 -6.30 -15.37
CA ARG A 64 1.64 -4.87 -15.75
C ARG A 64 2.13 -3.96 -14.64
N GLU A 65 1.73 -4.19 -13.40
CA GLU A 65 2.13 -3.35 -12.27
C GLU A 65 3.61 -3.49 -11.94
N LEU A 66 4.18 -4.71 -12.01
CA LEU A 66 5.63 -4.92 -11.86
C LEU A 66 6.42 -4.14 -12.93
N ALA A 67 5.96 -4.14 -14.19
CA ALA A 67 6.59 -3.36 -15.25
C ALA A 67 6.48 -1.84 -15.02
N LEU A 68 5.35 -1.36 -14.50
CA LEU A 68 5.17 0.05 -14.12
C LEU A 68 6.10 0.46 -13.00
N VAL A 69 6.30 -0.38 -11.97
CA VAL A 69 7.26 -0.12 -10.89
C VAL A 69 8.65 0.09 -11.48
N ASP A 70 9.11 -0.83 -12.34
CA ASP A 70 10.41 -0.73 -13.01
C ASP A 70 10.55 0.57 -13.84
N GLU A 71 9.51 0.93 -14.64
CA GLU A 71 9.49 2.16 -15.45
C GLU A 71 9.63 3.42 -14.56
N PHE A 72 8.85 3.50 -13.48
CA PHE A 72 8.87 4.68 -12.60
C PHE A 72 10.18 4.80 -11.83
N LEU A 73 10.69 3.70 -11.29
CA LEU A 73 11.95 3.72 -10.54
C LEU A 73 13.15 4.05 -11.43
N ARG A 74 13.22 3.54 -12.66
CA ARG A 74 14.25 3.94 -13.65
C ARG A 74 14.16 5.42 -14.01
N ALA A 75 12.97 5.99 -13.98
CA ALA A 75 12.76 7.41 -14.20
C ALA A 75 13.01 8.27 -12.94
N GLY A 76 13.41 7.68 -11.81
CA GLY A 76 13.58 8.36 -10.52
C GLY A 76 12.29 8.90 -9.94
N LYS A 77 11.13 8.38 -10.38
CA LYS A 77 9.82 8.83 -9.91
C LYS A 77 9.33 7.99 -8.73
N PRO A 78 8.65 8.61 -7.76
CA PRO A 78 8.12 7.90 -6.59
C PRO A 78 7.08 6.84 -6.94
N VAL A 79 7.10 5.75 -6.14
CA VAL A 79 6.10 4.68 -6.17
C VAL A 79 5.50 4.52 -4.79
N VAL A 80 4.18 4.61 -4.69
CA VAL A 80 3.41 4.40 -3.46
C VAL A 80 2.53 3.17 -3.60
N GLY A 81 2.57 2.28 -2.60
CA GLY A 81 1.74 1.08 -2.54
C GLY A 81 0.71 1.14 -1.40
N ILE A 82 -0.52 0.71 -1.66
CA ILE A 82 -1.58 0.58 -0.67
C ILE A 82 -2.11 -0.85 -0.70
N CYS A 83 -2.12 -1.53 0.46
CA CYS A 83 -2.61 -2.88 0.68
C CYS A 83 -1.91 -3.89 -0.28
N ARG A 84 -2.59 -4.36 -1.32
CA ARG A 84 -1.98 -5.19 -2.36
C ARG A 84 -0.74 -4.50 -2.98
N GLY A 85 -0.75 -3.17 -3.12
CA GLY A 85 0.40 -2.42 -3.64
C GLY A 85 1.64 -2.55 -2.76
N LEU A 86 1.52 -2.62 -1.43
CA LEU A 86 2.62 -2.94 -0.52
C LEU A 86 3.14 -4.35 -0.78
N GLN A 87 2.25 -5.31 -0.92
CA GLN A 87 2.59 -6.71 -1.15
C GLN A 87 3.33 -6.89 -2.48
N LEU A 88 2.85 -6.25 -3.53
CA LEU A 88 3.49 -6.27 -4.85
C LEU A 88 4.89 -5.63 -4.82
N LEU A 89 5.06 -4.51 -4.11
CA LEU A 89 6.38 -3.88 -3.94
C LEU A 89 7.34 -4.78 -3.16
N ASN A 90 6.87 -5.44 -2.10
CA ASN A 90 7.70 -6.44 -1.41
C ASN A 90 8.16 -7.56 -2.36
N VAL A 91 7.26 -8.06 -3.21
CA VAL A 91 7.58 -9.09 -4.22
C VAL A 91 8.53 -8.55 -5.28
N TYR A 92 8.35 -7.31 -5.76
CA TYR A 92 9.24 -6.66 -6.73
C TYR A 92 10.70 -6.63 -6.24
N PHE A 93 10.92 -6.40 -4.94
CA PHE A 93 12.24 -6.43 -4.31
C PHE A 93 12.66 -7.81 -3.81
N GLY A 94 12.07 -8.90 -4.33
CA GLY A 94 12.48 -10.28 -4.05
C GLY A 94 11.92 -10.87 -2.74
N GLY A 95 11.02 -10.18 -2.07
CA GLY A 95 10.34 -10.69 -0.88
C GLY A 95 9.25 -11.72 -1.19
N THR A 96 8.71 -12.32 -0.14
CA THR A 96 7.60 -13.30 -0.22
C THR A 96 6.38 -12.84 0.55
N LEU A 97 5.24 -13.52 0.34
CA LEU A 97 4.00 -13.25 1.07
C LEU A 97 3.52 -14.49 1.83
N HIS A 98 2.92 -14.26 2.98
CA HIS A 98 1.98 -15.18 3.60
C HIS A 98 0.66 -15.11 2.83
N GLN A 99 0.25 -16.21 2.20
CA GLN A 99 -0.96 -16.24 1.38
C GLN A 99 -2.26 -16.17 2.20
N HIS A 100 -2.17 -16.44 3.49
CA HIS A 100 -3.29 -16.29 4.40
C HIS A 100 -2.81 -16.05 5.83
N ILE A 101 -3.34 -14.98 6.45
CA ILE A 101 -3.20 -14.67 7.87
C ILE A 101 -4.58 -14.47 8.49
N LEU A 102 -4.68 -14.67 9.80
CA LEU A 102 -5.93 -14.46 10.54
C LEU A 102 -5.94 -13.04 11.18
N GLY A 103 -7.13 -12.53 11.45
CA GLY A 103 -7.31 -11.33 12.26
C GLY A 103 -7.32 -10.00 11.50
N HIS A 104 -6.91 -9.97 10.23
CA HIS A 104 -6.77 -8.75 9.42
C HIS A 104 -7.85 -8.57 8.34
N ALA A 105 -8.58 -9.63 8.00
CA ALA A 105 -9.64 -9.56 7.01
C ALA A 105 -10.85 -8.77 7.52
N GLN A 106 -11.64 -8.25 6.59
CA GLN A 106 -12.94 -7.63 6.88
C GLN A 106 -13.88 -8.57 7.64
N VAL A 107 -14.78 -8.00 8.41
CA VAL A 107 -15.87 -8.74 9.08
C VAL A 107 -17.20 -8.17 8.60
N CYS A 108 -18.03 -9.03 8.04
CA CYS A 108 -19.34 -8.63 7.49
C CYS A 108 -19.23 -7.41 6.53
N GLY A 109 -18.21 -7.41 5.65
CA GLY A 109 -17.98 -6.35 4.67
C GLY A 109 -17.47 -5.02 5.25
N ARG A 110 -17.08 -4.99 6.53
CA ARG A 110 -16.52 -3.80 7.19
C ARG A 110 -15.05 -4.00 7.52
N ASP A 111 -14.26 -2.97 7.27
CA ASP A 111 -12.86 -2.94 7.68
C ASP A 111 -12.76 -3.08 9.21
N ARG A 112 -11.87 -3.95 9.67
CA ARG A 112 -11.47 -3.99 11.08
C ARG A 112 -10.69 -2.73 11.42
N LEU A 113 -10.56 -2.46 12.72
CA LEU A 113 -9.59 -1.49 13.23
C LEU A 113 -8.58 -2.21 14.10
N HIS A 114 -7.32 -1.89 13.95
CA HIS A 114 -6.26 -2.38 14.81
C HIS A 114 -5.19 -1.31 15.09
N VAL A 115 -4.42 -1.55 16.12
CA VAL A 115 -3.30 -0.70 16.51
C VAL A 115 -2.08 -1.04 15.66
N VAL A 116 -1.31 -0.01 15.33
CA VAL A 116 0.00 -0.12 14.67
C VAL A 116 1.05 0.60 15.51
N HIS A 117 2.24 0.02 15.58
CA HIS A 117 3.44 0.60 16.20
C HIS A 117 4.41 1.05 15.13
N ALA A 118 4.73 2.37 15.10
CA ALA A 118 5.62 2.95 14.13
C ALA A 118 7.04 3.15 14.65
N ALA A 119 8.02 2.79 13.84
CA ALA A 119 9.41 3.17 13.99
C ALA A 119 9.59 4.71 13.89
N PRO A 120 10.73 5.27 14.34
CA PRO A 120 11.04 6.67 14.07
C PRO A 120 11.00 7.00 12.58
N GLY A 121 10.38 8.13 12.21
CA GLY A 121 10.22 8.55 10.81
C GLY A 121 8.87 9.20 10.52
N LEU A 122 8.47 9.17 9.24
CA LEU A 122 7.29 9.88 8.74
C LEU A 122 6.01 9.50 9.50
N LEU A 123 5.72 8.20 9.63
CA LEU A 123 4.47 7.74 10.28
C LEU A 123 4.40 8.17 11.74
N ARG A 124 5.52 8.05 12.46
CA ARG A 124 5.59 8.49 13.85
C ARG A 124 5.44 10.00 14.01
N THR A 125 5.93 10.77 13.04
CA THR A 125 5.75 12.23 13.01
C THR A 125 4.30 12.62 12.76
N LEU A 126 3.61 11.90 11.87
CA LEU A 126 2.22 12.18 11.53
C LEU A 126 1.20 11.75 12.59
N TYR A 127 1.45 10.60 13.23
CA TYR A 127 0.44 9.88 14.02
C TYR A 127 0.88 9.47 15.42
N GLY A 128 2.16 9.67 15.76
CA GLY A 128 2.74 9.18 17.01
C GLY A 128 3.31 7.77 16.89
N ALA A 129 3.87 7.27 18.00
CA ALA A 129 4.50 5.94 18.03
C ALA A 129 3.49 4.79 17.97
N ARG A 130 2.24 5.05 18.32
CA ARG A 130 1.14 4.08 18.35
C ARG A 130 -0.14 4.76 17.87
N PHE A 131 -0.79 4.17 16.87
CA PHE A 131 -2.01 4.70 16.29
C PHE A 131 -2.90 3.58 15.75
N THR A 132 -4.16 3.88 15.45
CA THR A 132 -5.13 2.91 14.93
C THR A 132 -5.38 3.14 13.44
N VAL A 133 -5.42 2.05 12.66
CA VAL A 133 -5.72 2.03 11.23
C VAL A 133 -6.84 1.04 10.92
N ASN A 134 -7.35 1.08 9.70
CA ASN A 134 -8.25 0.05 9.19
C ASN A 134 -7.48 -1.15 8.62
N SER A 135 -8.14 -2.29 8.52
CA SER A 135 -7.59 -3.53 8.02
C SER A 135 -8.61 -4.30 7.19
N ALA A 136 -8.22 -4.70 5.99
CA ALA A 136 -9.07 -5.39 5.03
C ALA A 136 -8.25 -6.35 4.14
N HIS A 137 -7.31 -7.09 4.74
CA HIS A 137 -6.40 -7.99 4.02
C HIS A 137 -6.31 -9.33 4.73
N HIS A 138 -6.02 -10.38 3.99
CA HIS A 138 -5.71 -11.71 4.51
C HIS A 138 -4.35 -12.24 4.06
N GLN A 139 -3.63 -11.44 3.25
CA GLN A 139 -2.21 -11.67 2.94
C GLN A 139 -1.34 -10.65 3.67
N ALA A 140 -0.08 -10.99 3.89
CA ALA A 140 0.91 -10.10 4.52
C ALA A 140 2.31 -10.39 3.98
N VAL A 141 3.25 -9.49 4.25
CA VAL A 141 4.68 -9.71 4.00
C VAL A 141 5.14 -10.95 4.77
N GLY A 142 5.78 -11.87 4.06
CA GLY A 142 6.46 -13.04 4.63
C GLY A 142 7.93 -12.71 4.87
N THR A 143 8.78 -12.94 3.85
CA THR A 143 10.15 -12.45 3.86
C THR A 143 10.17 -11.04 3.28
N LEU A 144 10.85 -10.12 3.95
CA LEU A 144 11.02 -8.75 3.46
C LEU A 144 11.95 -8.75 2.24
N GLY A 145 11.61 -7.94 1.24
CA GLY A 145 12.44 -7.74 0.04
C GLY A 145 13.75 -7.01 0.32
N GLU A 146 14.68 -7.09 -0.62
CA GLU A 146 16.01 -6.48 -0.52
C GLU A 146 15.92 -4.96 -0.37
N GLU A 147 16.76 -4.39 0.47
CA GLU A 147 16.83 -2.94 0.77
C GLU A 147 15.50 -2.32 1.23
N LEU A 148 14.52 -3.13 1.59
CA LEU A 148 13.30 -2.64 2.24
C LEU A 148 13.49 -2.57 3.75
N GLN A 149 12.91 -1.54 4.37
CA GLN A 149 12.85 -1.39 5.82
C GLN A 149 11.41 -1.37 6.30
N VAL A 150 11.17 -2.00 7.45
CA VAL A 150 9.86 -1.99 8.10
C VAL A 150 9.69 -0.69 8.86
N LEU A 151 8.64 0.05 8.54
CA LEU A 151 8.32 1.33 9.19
C LEU A 151 7.25 1.20 10.26
N ALA A 152 6.43 0.16 10.19
CA ALA A 152 5.37 -0.07 11.17
C ALA A 152 4.91 -1.53 11.16
N CYS A 153 4.50 -2.02 12.35
CA CYS A 153 3.94 -3.36 12.54
C CYS A 153 2.69 -3.32 13.42
N ALA A 154 1.79 -4.27 13.18
CA ALA A 154 0.73 -4.62 14.12
C ALA A 154 1.31 -5.38 15.34
N PRO A 155 0.54 -5.52 16.47
CA PRO A 155 1.03 -6.20 17.67
C PRO A 155 1.37 -7.68 17.49
N ASP A 156 0.80 -8.34 16.48
CA ASP A 156 1.09 -9.74 16.13
C ASP A 156 2.33 -9.91 15.24
N GLY A 157 3.01 -8.80 14.90
CA GLY A 157 4.19 -8.77 14.05
C GLY A 157 3.90 -8.60 12.57
N THR A 158 2.63 -8.52 12.16
CA THR A 158 2.27 -8.25 10.76
C THR A 158 2.86 -6.91 10.32
N VAL A 159 3.60 -6.91 9.20
CA VAL A 159 4.17 -5.69 8.61
C VAL A 159 3.07 -4.81 8.03
N GLU A 160 3.00 -3.58 8.51
CA GLU A 160 1.95 -2.62 8.14
C GLU A 160 2.47 -1.46 7.28
N ALA A 161 3.77 -1.21 7.26
CA ALA A 161 4.37 -0.22 6.36
C ALA A 161 5.82 -0.54 6.06
N ILE A 162 6.22 -0.25 4.82
CA ILE A 162 7.59 -0.41 4.33
C ILE A 162 8.02 0.82 3.54
N ALA A 163 9.33 1.05 3.47
CA ALA A 163 9.97 1.94 2.52
C ALA A 163 11.26 1.30 2.02
N HIS A 164 11.74 1.75 0.87
CA HIS A 164 13.08 1.37 0.40
C HIS A 164 14.13 2.33 0.99
N GLU A 165 15.32 1.83 1.27
CA GLU A 165 16.38 2.60 1.93
C GLU A 165 16.89 3.77 1.10
N SER A 166 16.93 3.63 -0.23
CA SER A 166 17.51 4.60 -1.16
C SER A 166 16.57 5.04 -2.29
N LEU A 167 15.63 4.19 -2.71
CA LEU A 167 14.68 4.52 -3.78
C LEU A 167 13.42 5.20 -3.22
N PRO A 168 12.73 6.02 -4.02
CA PRO A 168 11.53 6.73 -3.58
C PRO A 168 10.30 5.81 -3.54
N VAL A 169 10.35 4.79 -2.69
CA VAL A 169 9.30 3.79 -2.49
C VAL A 169 8.77 3.86 -1.07
N PHE A 170 7.45 3.94 -0.94
CA PHE A 170 6.75 3.91 0.32
C PHE A 170 5.44 3.12 0.18
N ALA A 171 5.12 2.28 1.16
CA ALA A 171 3.88 1.53 1.10
C ALA A 171 3.28 1.25 2.48
N VAL A 172 1.94 1.14 2.51
CA VAL A 172 1.18 0.79 3.71
C VAL A 172 0.22 -0.37 3.43
N GLN A 173 0.00 -1.21 4.43
CA GLN A 173 -0.89 -2.36 4.32
C GLN A 173 -2.36 -1.98 4.55
N TRP A 174 -2.62 -0.96 5.35
CA TRP A 174 -3.98 -0.41 5.55
C TRP A 174 -4.43 0.47 4.38
N HIS A 175 -5.67 0.94 4.44
CA HIS A 175 -6.34 1.72 3.41
C HIS A 175 -6.54 3.19 3.85
N PRO A 176 -5.56 4.09 3.66
CA PRO A 176 -5.71 5.50 4.02
C PRO A 176 -6.83 6.20 3.23
N GLU A 177 -7.11 5.76 1.99
CA GLU A 177 -8.19 6.29 1.16
C GLU A 177 -9.58 6.00 1.74
N ARG A 178 -9.69 5.02 2.64
CA ARG A 178 -10.92 4.68 3.38
C ARG A 178 -10.96 5.28 4.79
N LEU A 179 -10.01 6.19 5.09
CA LEU A 179 -9.90 6.89 6.38
C LEU A 179 -9.84 8.42 6.19
N CYS A 180 -10.39 8.95 5.08
CA CYS A 180 -10.37 10.38 4.79
C CYS A 180 -11.73 10.88 4.27
N GLY A 181 -11.95 12.18 4.35
CA GLY A 181 -13.19 12.81 3.90
C GLY A 181 -14.42 12.22 4.59
N ALA A 182 -15.38 11.76 3.80
CA ALA A 182 -16.61 11.15 4.32
C ALA A 182 -16.40 9.81 5.05
N PHE A 183 -15.23 9.18 4.89
CA PHE A 183 -14.87 7.89 5.51
C PHE A 183 -14.02 8.04 6.77
N THR A 184 -13.82 9.27 7.27
CA THR A 184 -13.09 9.51 8.51
C THR A 184 -13.75 8.79 9.68
N ARG A 185 -12.93 8.18 10.54
CA ARG A 185 -13.35 7.51 11.78
C ARG A 185 -12.64 8.14 12.95
N SER A 186 -13.37 8.47 14.01
CA SER A 186 -12.82 9.09 15.23
C SER A 186 -11.80 8.21 15.95
N GLU A 187 -11.91 6.88 15.80
CA GLU A 187 -11.05 5.87 16.44
C GLU A 187 -9.78 5.58 15.65
N ALA A 188 -9.65 6.07 14.41
CA ALA A 188 -8.54 5.81 13.52
C ALA A 188 -7.87 7.10 13.04
N VAL A 189 -6.67 6.98 12.49
CA VAL A 189 -5.94 8.12 11.94
C VAL A 189 -6.63 8.71 10.71
N ASP A 190 -6.40 10.00 10.48
CA ASP A 190 -6.82 10.66 9.24
C ASP A 190 -5.87 10.28 8.09
N GLY A 191 -6.38 9.48 7.15
CA GLY A 191 -5.63 9.02 5.97
C GLY A 191 -5.18 10.13 5.03
N ALA A 192 -5.90 11.27 4.99
CA ALA A 192 -5.52 12.40 4.15
C ALA A 192 -4.18 13.01 4.56
N LYS A 193 -3.80 12.93 5.85
CA LYS A 193 -2.48 13.40 6.31
C LYS A 193 -1.34 12.61 5.68
N LEU A 194 -1.46 11.27 5.63
CA LEU A 194 -0.44 10.42 5.00
C LEU A 194 -0.39 10.67 3.50
N LEU A 195 -1.54 10.62 2.82
CA LEU A 195 -1.60 10.86 1.38
C LEU A 195 -1.00 12.22 1.01
N SER A 196 -1.32 13.28 1.77
CA SER A 196 -0.75 14.62 1.56
C SER A 196 0.77 14.65 1.77
N ALA A 197 1.29 13.90 2.74
CA ALA A 197 2.73 13.85 3.01
C ALA A 197 3.52 13.12 1.91
N LEU A 198 2.95 12.04 1.36
CA LEU A 198 3.57 11.23 0.29
C LEU A 198 3.53 11.92 -1.07
N LEU A 199 2.64 12.90 -1.27
CA LEU A 199 2.44 13.59 -2.53
C LEU A 199 3.08 15.00 -2.56
N ARG A 200 3.85 15.37 -1.55
CA ARG A 200 4.68 16.59 -1.53
C ARG A 200 6.03 16.36 -2.22
#